data_c54a0dcdd28e941077c9f33f26092226
#
_entry.id   c54a0dcdd28e941077c9f33f26092226
#
_cell.length_a   1.000
_cell.length_b   1.000
_cell.length_c   1.000
_cell.angle_alpha   90.00
_cell.angle_beta   90.00
_cell.angle_gamma   90.00
#
_symmetry.space_group_name_H-M   'P 1'
#
loop_
_entity.id
_entity.type
_entity.pdbx_description
1 polymer ?
#
loop_
_entity_poly.entity_id
_entity_poly.type
_entity_poly.pdbx_seq_one_letter_code
_entity_poly.pdbx_strand_id
1 'polypeptide(L)'
;MMRWSVRLSRRSVRSLALGVATALVGCGGETARTGPSNELLIVGYDREPDTMNRYATHILEDIQAGVVEGLVTNDETMKIIPVLAAEIPTTENGAVIVRADGGMDVTWKLRPGVKWHDGVPHTSADVKFTVDAINKGDWKPESVDGFDRIASVDTPDSLTAVVHYKEVYAPYQLQFVRGTLPKHVLEGRDLNTANDYNRAPLGTGPYKVKEWKTGEYILLERAEGYWRGPQYPKIKQLLFRFLTNTTTRINLLKSGEVHMVALVAWDKVRELESMASLRMNRVVGNGYEHVTLNQKHFTPFAEVKVRQALAHAVNRDLLVRTILDGQVEVVNGPIQPLSAAYEPQVPTYGFDPVRARALLTEAGWVPGADSIRRKDGKRLAFTLITQSGFAIRENVSQALQQAFRDVGAEMTVKLLDGTTISSVWFMGDF
;
A
#
# COMPACT_ATOMS: atom_id res chain seq x y z
N MET A 1 1.04 7.12 -2.58
CA MET A 1 0.48 7.40 -1.24
C MET A 1 1.62 7.72 -0.29
N MET A 2 1.66 8.90 0.29
CA MET A 2 2.64 9.21 1.32
C MET A 2 2.30 8.44 2.59
N ARG A 3 3.20 7.61 3.10
CA ARG A 3 3.02 6.93 4.38
C ARG A 3 3.52 7.81 5.51
N TRP A 4 2.68 8.07 6.49
CA TRP A 4 2.99 8.89 7.64
C TRP A 4 2.89 8.07 8.91
N SER A 5 3.88 8.17 9.78
CA SER A 5 3.82 7.62 11.12
C SER A 5 4.19 8.67 12.16
N VAL A 6 3.52 8.67 13.30
CA VAL A 6 3.77 9.60 14.41
C VAL A 6 4.25 8.82 15.63
N ARG A 7 5.36 9.22 16.21
CA ARG A 7 5.97 8.57 17.38
C ARG A 7 6.12 9.55 18.55
N LEU A 8 5.78 9.12 19.75
CA LEU A 8 5.99 9.89 20.98
C LEU A 8 7.48 10.01 21.34
N SER A 9 7.96 11.24 21.61
CA SER A 9 9.33 11.48 22.09
C SER A 9 9.37 11.57 23.63
N ARG A 10 10.32 10.89 24.26
CA ARG A 10 10.62 11.07 25.68
C ARG A 10 11.51 12.31 25.86
N ARG A 11 11.05 13.31 26.63
CA ARG A 11 11.94 14.24 27.32
C ARG A 11 12.02 13.82 28.80
N SER A 12 13.22 13.49 29.25
CA SER A 12 13.54 13.29 30.65
C SER A 12 13.52 14.63 31.38
N VAL A 13 12.56 14.82 32.28
CA VAL A 13 12.59 15.91 33.27
C VAL A 13 13.22 15.34 34.54
N ARG A 14 14.43 15.79 34.88
CA ARG A 14 15.01 15.61 36.21
C ARG A 14 14.39 16.69 37.10
N SER A 15 13.59 16.28 38.08
CA SER A 15 13.15 17.14 39.17
C SER A 15 13.64 16.57 40.48
N LEU A 16 14.33 17.42 41.26
CA LEU A 16 14.79 17.18 42.61
C LEU A 16 13.59 17.03 43.56
N ALA A 17 13.60 16.01 44.36
CA ALA A 17 12.62 15.79 45.43
C ALA A 17 13.05 16.47 46.75
N LEU A 18 12.12 17.16 47.36
CA LEU A 18 12.14 17.41 48.81
C LEU A 18 10.79 16.95 49.36
N GLY A 19 10.84 16.05 50.36
CA GLY A 19 9.68 15.33 50.84
C GLY A 19 8.84 16.11 51.84
N VAL A 20 7.54 15.80 51.85
CA VAL A 20 6.68 15.79 53.07
C VAL A 20 5.70 14.63 52.91
N ALA A 21 5.71 13.73 53.88
CA ALA A 21 4.77 12.61 53.97
C ALA A 21 3.43 13.09 54.51
N THR A 22 2.35 12.82 53.77
CA THR A 22 1.00 12.78 54.33
C THR A 22 0.22 11.65 53.63
N ALA A 23 -0.12 10.65 54.41
CA ALA A 23 -0.92 9.51 53.96
C ALA A 23 -2.38 9.95 53.77
N LEU A 24 -2.88 9.84 52.56
CA LEU A 24 -4.31 9.82 52.25
C LEU A 24 -4.56 8.60 51.36
N VAL A 25 -5.26 7.63 51.92
CA VAL A 25 -5.79 6.48 51.18
C VAL A 25 -6.93 7.00 50.29
N GLY A 26 -6.67 7.08 49.01
CA GLY A 26 -7.66 7.36 47.97
C GLY A 26 -7.64 6.22 46.95
N CYS A 27 -8.66 5.37 46.97
CA CYS A 27 -8.92 4.44 45.89
C CYS A 27 -9.30 5.24 44.62
N GLY A 28 -8.33 5.51 43.79
CA GLY A 28 -8.47 6.00 42.44
C GLY A 28 -7.54 5.17 41.61
N GLY A 29 -8.07 4.24 40.80
CA GLY A 29 -7.29 3.49 39.86
C GLY A 29 -6.71 4.44 38.78
N GLU A 30 -5.50 4.96 39.05
CA GLU A 30 -4.69 5.57 37.99
C GLU A 30 -4.32 4.47 37.00
N THR A 31 -4.99 4.47 35.84
CA THR A 31 -4.44 3.76 34.67
C THR A 31 -3.09 4.38 34.37
N ALA A 32 -2.01 3.72 34.81
CA ALA A 32 -0.66 4.12 34.53
C ALA A 32 -0.53 4.31 33.00
N ARG A 33 -0.24 5.55 32.57
CA ARG A 33 0.11 5.85 31.17
C ARG A 33 1.38 5.05 30.84
N THR A 34 1.20 3.87 30.27
CA THR A 34 2.31 3.07 29.75
C THR A 34 2.76 3.73 28.45
N GLY A 35 3.78 4.59 28.52
CA GLY A 35 4.46 5.08 27.33
C GLY A 35 5.05 3.92 26.53
N PRO A 36 5.49 4.15 25.28
CA PRO A 36 6.06 3.10 24.46
C PRO A 36 7.24 2.44 25.18
N SER A 37 7.14 1.14 25.34
CA SER A 37 8.18 0.30 25.94
C SER A 37 8.70 -0.68 24.89
N ASN A 38 9.86 -1.30 25.16
CA ASN A 38 10.35 -2.37 24.30
C ASN A 38 9.49 -3.64 24.43
N GLU A 39 8.56 -3.68 25.36
CA GLU A 39 7.67 -4.83 25.57
C GLU A 39 6.50 -4.81 24.58
N LEU A 40 5.83 -3.65 24.42
CA LEU A 40 4.63 -3.52 23.61
C LEU A 40 4.59 -2.18 22.87
N LEU A 41 4.37 -2.22 21.56
CA LEU A 41 4.00 -1.07 20.73
C LEU A 41 2.56 -1.25 20.27
N ILE A 42 1.70 -0.26 20.58
CA ILE A 42 0.30 -0.22 20.14
C ILE A 42 0.21 0.69 18.93
N VAL A 43 -0.23 0.12 17.80
CA VAL A 43 -0.40 0.82 16.52
C VAL A 43 -1.89 0.98 16.24
N GLY A 44 -2.36 2.21 16.10
CA GLY A 44 -3.69 2.51 15.58
C GLY A 44 -3.71 2.33 14.06
N TYR A 45 -4.44 1.34 13.59
CA TYR A 45 -4.52 0.98 12.17
C TYR A 45 -5.90 1.30 11.63
N ASP A 46 -6.00 1.70 10.38
CA ASP A 46 -7.24 2.25 9.80
C ASP A 46 -8.21 1.16 9.31
N ARG A 47 -7.76 -0.08 9.23
CA ARG A 47 -8.54 -1.22 8.75
C ARG A 47 -8.05 -2.55 9.33
N GLU A 48 -8.89 -3.55 9.23
CA GLU A 48 -8.52 -4.95 9.42
C GLU A 48 -8.04 -5.53 8.08
N PRO A 49 -6.94 -6.31 8.03
CA PRO A 49 -6.57 -7.04 6.82
C PRO A 49 -7.58 -8.17 6.55
N ASP A 50 -7.83 -8.48 5.29
CA ASP A 50 -8.67 -9.60 4.88
C ASP A 50 -8.03 -10.95 5.22
N THR A 51 -6.71 -11.04 5.12
CA THR A 51 -5.89 -12.22 5.45
C THR A 51 -4.46 -11.82 5.76
N MET A 52 -3.73 -12.69 6.46
CA MET A 52 -2.28 -12.55 6.67
C MET A 52 -1.46 -13.26 5.58
N ASN A 53 -2.09 -14.06 4.71
CA ASN A 53 -1.44 -14.69 3.57
C ASN A 53 -1.26 -13.68 2.43
N ARG A 54 -0.02 -13.33 2.14
CA ARG A 54 0.32 -12.28 1.16
C ARG A 54 -0.04 -12.62 -0.30
N TYR A 55 -0.35 -13.87 -0.61
CA TYR A 55 -0.84 -14.27 -1.93
C TYR A 55 -2.37 -14.33 -2.04
N ALA A 56 -3.07 -14.43 -0.90
CA ALA A 56 -4.53 -14.51 -0.86
C ALA A 56 -5.20 -13.16 -0.52
N THR A 57 -4.43 -12.08 -0.35
CA THR A 57 -4.96 -10.77 0.02
C THR A 57 -5.20 -9.90 -1.22
N HIS A 58 -6.30 -9.14 -1.19
CA HIS A 58 -6.56 -8.07 -2.14
C HIS A 58 -5.67 -6.84 -1.90
N ILE A 59 -5.22 -6.62 -0.65
CA ILE A 59 -4.43 -5.45 -0.26
C ILE A 59 -3.26 -5.90 0.61
N LEU A 60 -2.02 -5.67 0.12
CA LEU A 60 -0.83 -5.88 0.93
C LEU A 60 -0.76 -4.85 2.05
N GLU A 61 -0.63 -5.35 3.28
CA GLU A 61 -0.55 -4.54 4.48
C GLU A 61 0.82 -4.68 5.17
N ASP A 62 1.23 -3.65 5.91
CA ASP A 62 2.50 -3.66 6.63
C ASP A 62 2.55 -4.75 7.71
N ILE A 63 1.38 -5.11 8.28
CA ILE A 63 1.26 -6.16 9.28
C ILE A 63 1.76 -7.50 8.74
N GLN A 64 1.37 -7.84 7.51
CA GLN A 64 1.77 -9.10 6.85
C GLN A 64 3.28 -9.16 6.62
N ALA A 65 3.90 -8.02 6.25
CA ALA A 65 5.34 -7.94 6.00
C ALA A 65 6.18 -8.17 7.27
N GLY A 66 5.62 -7.92 8.45
CA GLY A 66 6.26 -8.23 9.73
C GLY A 66 6.34 -9.74 10.01
N VAL A 67 5.52 -10.56 9.34
CA VAL A 67 5.44 -12.01 9.54
C VAL A 67 6.08 -12.78 8.37
N VAL A 68 5.78 -12.39 7.14
CA VAL A 68 6.26 -13.08 5.92
C VAL A 68 7.18 -12.13 5.15
N GLU A 69 8.46 -12.45 5.09
CA GLU A 69 9.46 -11.71 4.31
C GLU A 69 9.53 -12.22 2.87
N GLY A 70 9.87 -11.30 1.94
CA GLY A 70 10.17 -11.63 0.54
C GLY A 70 11.63 -12.04 0.34
N LEU A 71 11.95 -12.55 -0.85
CA LEU A 71 13.35 -12.66 -1.25
C LEU A 71 13.99 -11.27 -1.34
N VAL A 72 13.19 -10.28 -1.70
CA VAL A 72 13.54 -8.86 -1.79
C VAL A 72 12.45 -8.00 -1.16
N THR A 73 12.78 -6.75 -0.90
CA THR A 73 11.84 -5.68 -0.55
C THR A 73 12.33 -4.36 -1.15
N ASN A 74 11.53 -3.30 -1.01
CA ASN A 74 11.97 -1.94 -1.32
C ASN A 74 12.36 -1.22 -0.03
N ASP A 75 13.42 -0.42 -0.09
CA ASP A 75 13.74 0.55 0.96
C ASP A 75 12.85 1.81 0.83
N GLU A 76 13.07 2.80 1.69
CA GLU A 76 12.32 4.06 1.71
C GLU A 76 12.52 4.93 0.46
N THR A 77 13.52 4.61 -0.36
CA THR A 77 13.79 5.27 -1.65
C THR A 77 13.25 4.48 -2.84
N MET A 78 12.47 3.42 -2.59
CA MET A 78 11.96 2.47 -3.59
C MET A 78 13.03 1.63 -4.28
N LYS A 79 14.27 1.64 -3.79
CA LYS A 79 15.33 0.77 -4.27
C LYS A 79 15.07 -0.66 -3.80
N ILE A 80 15.18 -1.61 -4.72
CA ILE A 80 15.08 -3.04 -4.40
C ILE A 80 16.30 -3.46 -3.60
N ILE A 81 16.08 -4.05 -2.43
CA ILE A 81 17.12 -4.58 -1.56
C ILE A 81 16.89 -6.07 -1.25
N PRO A 82 17.96 -6.87 -1.08
CA PRO A 82 17.84 -8.28 -0.77
C PRO A 82 17.44 -8.49 0.71
N VAL A 83 16.54 -9.46 0.95
CA VAL A 83 16.10 -9.87 2.30
C VAL A 83 16.44 -11.35 2.50
N LEU A 84 15.61 -12.28 2.02
CA LEU A 84 15.90 -13.71 2.05
C LEU A 84 16.83 -14.15 0.90
N ALA A 85 16.92 -13.36 -0.17
CA ALA A 85 17.99 -13.50 -1.15
C ALA A 85 19.31 -12.98 -0.57
N ALA A 86 20.42 -13.61 -0.93
CA ALA A 86 21.77 -13.17 -0.57
C ALA A 86 22.17 -11.92 -1.36
N GLU A 87 21.73 -11.83 -2.60
CA GLU A 87 21.98 -10.73 -3.54
C GLU A 87 20.81 -10.56 -4.52
N ILE A 88 20.74 -9.42 -5.18
CA ILE A 88 19.78 -9.18 -6.27
C ILE A 88 20.35 -9.81 -7.55
N PRO A 89 19.59 -10.69 -8.24
CA PRO A 89 20.03 -11.21 -9.53
C PRO A 89 20.01 -10.10 -10.59
N THR A 90 21.10 -10.01 -11.35
CA THR A 90 21.26 -9.07 -12.46
C THR A 90 22.03 -9.72 -13.62
N THR A 91 22.03 -9.07 -14.77
CA THR A 91 22.87 -9.47 -15.91
C THR A 91 24.35 -9.29 -15.62
N GLU A 92 24.70 -8.25 -14.85
CA GLU A 92 26.08 -7.88 -14.51
C GLU A 92 26.74 -8.91 -13.59
N ASN A 93 25.98 -9.51 -12.64
CA ASN A 93 26.51 -10.56 -11.78
C ASN A 93 26.33 -11.97 -12.36
N GLY A 94 25.85 -12.08 -13.60
CA GLY A 94 25.65 -13.34 -14.30
C GLY A 94 24.49 -14.19 -13.80
N ALA A 95 23.69 -13.67 -12.87
CA ALA A 95 22.53 -14.39 -12.33
C ALA A 95 21.28 -14.30 -13.24
N VAL A 96 21.31 -13.43 -14.25
CA VAL A 96 20.26 -13.32 -15.27
C VAL A 96 20.86 -13.60 -16.65
N ILE A 97 20.30 -14.58 -17.33
CA ILE A 97 20.73 -15.00 -18.67
C ILE A 97 19.52 -14.96 -19.60
N VAL A 98 19.60 -14.16 -20.66
CA VAL A 98 18.64 -14.22 -21.76
C VAL A 98 19.09 -15.32 -22.72
N ARG A 99 18.23 -16.30 -22.93
CA ARG A 99 18.51 -17.45 -23.79
C ARG A 99 18.30 -17.15 -25.27
N ALA A 100 18.97 -17.91 -26.13
CA ALA A 100 18.84 -17.76 -27.58
C ALA A 100 17.42 -18.02 -28.13
N ASP A 101 16.61 -18.78 -27.38
CA ASP A 101 15.21 -19.06 -27.72
C ASP A 101 14.24 -17.94 -27.31
N GLY A 102 14.75 -16.83 -26.76
CA GLY A 102 13.96 -15.70 -26.26
C GLY A 102 13.50 -15.83 -24.81
N GLY A 103 13.76 -16.96 -24.17
CA GLY A 103 13.48 -17.16 -22.73
C GLY A 103 14.54 -16.45 -21.85
N MET A 104 14.31 -16.52 -20.54
CA MET A 104 15.23 -15.92 -19.55
C MET A 104 15.38 -16.85 -18.35
N ASP A 105 16.61 -17.00 -17.88
CA ASP A 105 16.92 -17.71 -16.64
C ASP A 105 17.34 -16.74 -15.56
N VAL A 106 16.76 -16.86 -14.37
CA VAL A 106 17.08 -16.03 -13.21
C VAL A 106 17.50 -16.91 -12.04
N THR A 107 18.76 -16.79 -11.63
CA THR A 107 19.31 -17.54 -10.51
C THR A 107 19.20 -16.76 -9.21
N TRP A 108 18.38 -17.25 -8.30
CA TRP A 108 18.23 -16.73 -6.94
C TRP A 108 19.15 -17.50 -5.99
N LYS A 109 20.10 -16.79 -5.37
CA LYS A 109 20.89 -17.30 -4.25
C LYS A 109 20.20 -16.92 -2.96
N LEU A 110 19.84 -17.92 -2.15
CA LEU A 110 19.16 -17.71 -0.87
C LEU A 110 20.18 -17.45 0.24
N ARG A 111 19.78 -16.69 1.23
CA ARG A 111 20.58 -16.41 2.42
C ARG A 111 20.71 -17.68 3.27
N PRO A 112 21.93 -18.10 3.65
CA PRO A 112 22.13 -19.26 4.51
C PRO A 112 21.63 -18.99 5.94
N GLY A 113 21.16 -20.04 6.61
CA GLY A 113 20.77 -20.01 8.02
C GLY A 113 19.40 -19.41 8.29
N VAL A 114 18.65 -19.00 7.28
CA VAL A 114 17.25 -18.57 7.44
C VAL A 114 16.38 -19.77 7.80
N LYS A 115 15.51 -19.60 8.79
CA LYS A 115 14.54 -20.61 9.21
C LYS A 115 13.13 -20.05 9.25
N TRP A 116 12.17 -20.90 9.00
CA TRP A 116 10.78 -20.65 9.32
C TRP A 116 10.58 -20.53 10.83
N HIS A 117 9.48 -19.95 11.27
CA HIS A 117 9.18 -19.74 12.70
C HIS A 117 9.13 -21.04 13.53
N ASP A 118 8.97 -22.20 12.91
CA ASP A 118 9.01 -23.51 13.52
C ASP A 118 10.41 -24.15 13.58
N GLY A 119 11.42 -23.43 13.04
CA GLY A 119 12.81 -23.85 13.04
C GLY A 119 13.23 -24.65 11.80
N VAL A 120 12.34 -25.02 10.90
CA VAL A 120 12.66 -25.69 9.63
C VAL A 120 13.43 -24.72 8.73
N PRO A 121 14.52 -25.16 8.05
CA PRO A 121 15.27 -24.30 7.13
C PRO A 121 14.41 -23.81 5.96
N HIS A 122 14.55 -22.52 5.61
CA HIS A 122 14.05 -21.96 4.37
C HIS A 122 15.00 -22.32 3.24
N THR A 123 14.48 -22.91 2.14
CA THR A 123 15.28 -23.46 1.07
C THR A 123 14.72 -23.14 -0.32
N SER A 124 15.51 -23.47 -1.35
CA SER A 124 15.10 -23.37 -2.75
C SER A 124 13.85 -24.21 -3.08
N ALA A 125 13.60 -25.29 -2.31
CA ALA A 125 12.38 -26.07 -2.45
C ALA A 125 11.11 -25.28 -2.12
N ASP A 126 11.17 -24.29 -1.23
CA ASP A 126 10.05 -23.40 -0.92
C ASP A 126 9.78 -22.43 -2.07
N VAL A 127 10.83 -21.95 -2.74
CA VAL A 127 10.70 -21.13 -3.97
C VAL A 127 10.00 -21.91 -5.06
N LYS A 128 10.49 -23.13 -5.34
CA LYS A 128 9.87 -24.02 -6.34
C LYS A 128 8.43 -24.35 -5.98
N PHE A 129 8.15 -24.73 -4.75
CA PHE A 129 6.80 -25.04 -4.28
C PHE A 129 5.85 -23.84 -4.48
N THR A 130 6.30 -22.62 -4.21
CA THR A 130 5.49 -21.42 -4.40
C THR A 130 5.07 -21.25 -5.86
N VAL A 131 6.02 -21.40 -6.79
CA VAL A 131 5.74 -21.30 -8.23
C VAL A 131 4.81 -22.41 -8.67
N ASP A 132 5.11 -23.66 -8.27
CA ASP A 132 4.30 -24.83 -8.66
C ASP A 132 2.87 -24.71 -8.12
N ALA A 133 2.68 -24.28 -6.87
CA ALA A 133 1.36 -24.10 -6.25
C ALA A 133 0.51 -23.05 -6.97
N ILE A 134 1.11 -21.93 -7.37
CA ILE A 134 0.41 -20.85 -8.09
C ILE A 134 0.08 -21.30 -9.53
N ASN A 135 1.03 -21.93 -10.23
CA ASN A 135 0.88 -22.30 -11.64
C ASN A 135 0.05 -23.56 -11.88
N LYS A 136 -0.14 -24.42 -10.87
CA LYS A 136 -0.94 -25.64 -10.98
C LYS A 136 -2.42 -25.37 -11.31
N GLY A 137 -2.92 -24.18 -10.94
CA GLY A 137 -4.28 -23.73 -11.27
C GLY A 137 -5.39 -24.22 -10.34
N ASP A 138 -5.09 -25.10 -9.38
CA ASP A 138 -6.05 -25.55 -8.35
C ASP A 138 -6.29 -24.45 -7.30
N TRP A 139 -5.26 -23.67 -6.99
CA TRP A 139 -5.35 -22.50 -6.12
C TRP A 139 -5.60 -21.23 -6.94
N LYS A 140 -6.42 -20.34 -6.40
CA LYS A 140 -6.75 -19.05 -7.01
C LYS A 140 -6.25 -17.91 -6.13
N PRO A 141 -4.94 -17.61 -6.14
CA PRO A 141 -4.42 -16.47 -5.42
C PRO A 141 -4.90 -15.16 -6.06
N GLU A 142 -4.96 -14.09 -5.27
CA GLU A 142 -5.39 -12.76 -5.73
C GLU A 142 -4.41 -12.10 -6.72
N SER A 143 -3.15 -12.50 -6.71
CA SER A 143 -2.16 -12.02 -7.66
C SER A 143 -1.31 -13.17 -8.15
N VAL A 144 -1.26 -13.30 -9.46
CA VAL A 144 -0.42 -14.25 -10.20
C VAL A 144 0.59 -13.53 -11.11
N ASP A 145 0.78 -12.23 -10.93
CA ASP A 145 1.58 -11.38 -11.81
C ASP A 145 2.99 -11.97 -12.03
N GLY A 146 3.28 -12.34 -13.28
CA GLY A 146 4.55 -12.90 -13.73
C GLY A 146 4.74 -14.39 -13.42
N PHE A 147 3.93 -15.04 -12.56
CA PHE A 147 4.04 -16.47 -12.32
C PHE A 147 3.64 -17.29 -13.56
N ASP A 148 2.66 -16.84 -14.31
CA ASP A 148 2.24 -17.40 -15.59
C ASP A 148 3.34 -17.35 -16.66
N ARG A 149 4.33 -16.47 -16.51
CA ARG A 149 5.53 -16.37 -17.36
C ARG A 149 6.62 -17.36 -17.01
N ILE A 150 6.56 -18.01 -15.85
CA ILE A 150 7.53 -19.00 -15.41
C ILE A 150 7.19 -20.37 -16.04
N ALA A 151 8.18 -20.98 -16.68
CA ALA A 151 8.07 -22.31 -17.25
C ALA A 151 8.35 -23.40 -16.20
N SER A 152 9.42 -23.21 -15.40
CA SER A 152 9.86 -24.16 -14.36
C SER A 152 10.81 -23.51 -13.38
N VAL A 153 11.07 -24.19 -12.27
CA VAL A 153 12.10 -23.82 -11.29
C VAL A 153 12.97 -25.04 -11.01
N ASP A 154 14.28 -24.90 -11.19
CA ASP A 154 15.27 -25.89 -10.79
C ASP A 154 15.87 -25.53 -9.44
N THR A 155 16.16 -26.55 -8.63
CA THR A 155 16.74 -26.40 -7.30
C THR A 155 18.00 -27.25 -7.20
N PRO A 156 19.13 -26.84 -7.82
CA PRO A 156 20.35 -27.65 -7.89
C PRO A 156 20.96 -27.89 -6.50
N ASP A 157 20.70 -27.01 -5.57
CA ASP A 157 21.03 -27.17 -4.16
C ASP A 157 19.99 -26.44 -3.26
N SER A 158 20.10 -26.61 -1.95
CA SER A 158 19.14 -26.04 -0.98
C SER A 158 19.09 -24.52 -0.93
N LEU A 159 20.10 -23.82 -1.45
CA LEU A 159 20.22 -22.36 -1.43
C LEU A 159 20.21 -21.72 -2.82
N THR A 160 19.99 -22.51 -3.86
CA THR A 160 19.96 -22.00 -5.23
C THR A 160 18.65 -22.40 -5.91
N ALA A 161 17.89 -21.43 -6.38
CA ALA A 161 16.72 -21.62 -7.23
C ALA A 161 16.96 -20.94 -8.58
N VAL A 162 16.87 -21.71 -9.68
CA VAL A 162 16.93 -21.19 -11.03
C VAL A 162 15.54 -21.15 -11.62
N VAL A 163 15.03 -19.94 -11.83
CA VAL A 163 13.69 -19.68 -12.37
C VAL A 163 13.80 -19.50 -13.87
N HIS A 164 13.15 -20.37 -14.62
CA HIS A 164 13.13 -20.37 -16.09
C HIS A 164 11.87 -19.67 -16.58
N TYR A 165 12.03 -18.48 -17.15
CA TYR A 165 10.95 -17.72 -17.78
C TYR A 165 10.78 -18.12 -19.24
N LYS A 166 9.52 -18.16 -19.72
CA LYS A 166 9.17 -18.47 -21.12
C LYS A 166 9.65 -17.40 -22.10
N GLU A 167 9.78 -16.16 -21.61
CA GLU A 167 10.20 -14.97 -22.35
C GLU A 167 10.93 -14.01 -21.41
N VAL A 168 11.53 -12.95 -21.92
CA VAL A 168 12.11 -11.88 -21.10
C VAL A 168 11.03 -11.20 -20.28
N TYR A 169 11.18 -11.22 -18.97
CA TYR A 169 10.26 -10.62 -18.01
C TYR A 169 10.98 -9.57 -17.16
N ALA A 170 10.87 -8.30 -17.53
CA ALA A 170 11.59 -7.21 -16.88
C ALA A 170 11.31 -7.06 -15.36
N PRO A 171 10.07 -7.29 -14.82
CA PRO A 171 9.79 -7.19 -13.40
C PRO A 171 10.30 -8.36 -12.53
N TYR A 172 11.12 -9.27 -13.06
CA TYR A 172 11.58 -10.49 -12.38
C TYR A 172 12.14 -10.26 -10.97
N GLN A 173 12.78 -9.11 -10.73
CA GLN A 173 13.34 -8.79 -9.41
C GLN A 173 12.28 -8.70 -8.31
N LEU A 174 11.04 -8.35 -8.65
CA LEU A 174 9.93 -8.23 -7.71
C LEU A 174 9.09 -9.51 -7.60
N GLN A 175 9.41 -10.56 -8.36
CA GLN A 175 8.62 -11.80 -8.44
C GLN A 175 8.31 -12.40 -7.06
N PHE A 176 9.27 -12.39 -6.13
CA PHE A 176 9.14 -12.96 -4.80
C PHE A 176 9.10 -11.92 -3.68
N VAL A 177 8.67 -10.69 -3.97
CA VAL A 177 8.48 -9.64 -2.96
C VAL A 177 7.43 -10.01 -1.91
N ARG A 178 6.46 -10.86 -2.28
CA ARG A 178 5.41 -11.38 -1.38
C ARG A 178 5.90 -12.52 -0.48
N GLY A 179 7.11 -13.01 -0.68
CA GLY A 179 7.70 -14.14 0.04
C GLY A 179 7.57 -15.46 -0.71
N THR A 180 7.81 -16.54 -0.01
CA THR A 180 7.61 -17.90 -0.45
C THR A 180 6.64 -18.62 0.49
N LEU A 181 6.06 -19.74 0.03
CA LEU A 181 5.17 -20.59 0.81
C LEU A 181 5.98 -21.69 1.49
N PRO A 182 5.73 -22.03 2.78
CA PRO A 182 6.41 -23.11 3.47
C PRO A 182 5.97 -24.46 2.94
N LYS A 183 6.78 -25.07 2.08
CA LYS A 183 6.48 -26.36 1.45
C LYS A 183 6.09 -27.42 2.47
N HIS A 184 6.87 -27.57 3.54
CA HIS A 184 6.67 -28.61 4.56
C HIS A 184 5.34 -28.51 5.33
N VAL A 185 4.67 -27.35 5.28
CA VAL A 185 3.36 -27.13 5.92
C VAL A 185 2.21 -27.22 4.93
N LEU A 186 2.43 -26.77 3.68
CA LEU A 186 1.34 -26.54 2.73
C LEU A 186 1.28 -27.59 1.60
N GLU A 187 2.34 -28.39 1.41
CA GLU A 187 2.33 -29.44 0.40
C GLU A 187 1.19 -30.45 0.66
N GLY A 188 0.40 -30.71 -0.36
CA GLY A 188 -0.77 -31.61 -0.28
C GLY A 188 -2.03 -30.99 0.34
N ARG A 189 -2.00 -29.74 0.80
CA ARG A 189 -3.18 -29.03 1.32
C ARG A 189 -3.92 -28.29 0.19
N ASP A 190 -5.22 -28.14 0.35
CA ASP A 190 -6.02 -27.22 -0.46
C ASP A 190 -5.80 -25.78 0.05
N LEU A 191 -5.07 -24.99 -0.74
CA LEU A 191 -4.71 -23.61 -0.38
C LEU A 191 -5.91 -22.65 -0.44
N ASN A 192 -7.01 -23.02 -1.10
CA ASN A 192 -8.24 -22.20 -1.11
C ASN A 192 -8.96 -22.23 0.25
N THR A 193 -8.75 -23.29 1.02
CA THR A 193 -9.43 -23.52 2.31
C THR A 193 -8.47 -23.51 3.51
N ALA A 194 -7.20 -23.14 3.33
CA ALA A 194 -6.18 -23.11 4.38
C ALA A 194 -6.38 -21.92 5.33
N ASN A 195 -7.56 -21.79 5.97
CA ASN A 195 -7.95 -20.66 6.78
C ASN A 195 -7.07 -20.45 8.01
N ASP A 196 -6.52 -21.51 8.59
CA ASP A 196 -5.54 -21.44 9.67
C ASP A 196 -4.27 -20.73 9.22
N TYR A 197 -3.71 -21.10 8.07
CA TYR A 197 -2.57 -20.44 7.46
C TYR A 197 -2.90 -19.01 7.04
N ASN A 198 -4.08 -18.78 6.48
CA ASN A 198 -4.51 -17.43 6.08
C ASN A 198 -4.61 -16.45 7.26
N ARG A 199 -4.92 -16.94 8.46
CA ARG A 199 -4.99 -16.12 9.68
C ARG A 199 -3.65 -15.99 10.41
N ALA A 200 -2.84 -17.04 10.41
CA ALA A 200 -1.56 -17.06 11.12
C ALA A 200 -0.52 -17.81 10.27
N PRO A 201 -0.02 -17.18 9.19
CA PRO A 201 0.95 -17.82 8.33
C PRO A 201 2.25 -18.12 9.09
N LEU A 202 2.81 -19.29 8.80
CA LEU A 202 4.19 -19.59 9.16
C LEU A 202 5.10 -18.74 8.28
N GLY A 203 5.89 -17.85 8.88
CA GLY A 203 6.75 -16.91 8.18
C GLY A 203 8.22 -17.07 8.54
N THR A 204 9.04 -16.21 7.98
CA THR A 204 10.48 -16.05 8.26
C THR A 204 10.78 -14.70 8.91
N GLY A 205 9.75 -13.87 9.06
CA GLY A 205 9.85 -12.49 9.50
C GLY A 205 10.19 -12.32 10.99
N PRO A 206 10.41 -11.08 11.41
CA PRO A 206 10.78 -10.76 12.81
C PRO A 206 9.66 -11.03 13.82
N TYR A 207 8.43 -11.19 13.37
CA TYR A 207 7.27 -11.45 14.21
C TYR A 207 6.46 -12.62 13.69
N LYS A 208 5.70 -13.26 14.60
CA LYS A 208 4.66 -14.24 14.29
C LYS A 208 3.32 -13.78 14.86
N VAL A 209 2.22 -14.22 14.26
CA VAL A 209 0.89 -13.93 14.78
C VAL A 209 0.69 -14.69 16.09
N LYS A 210 0.41 -13.95 17.17
CA LYS A 210 0.06 -14.53 18.47
C LYS A 210 -1.44 -14.68 18.61
N GLU A 211 -2.17 -13.65 18.21
CA GLU A 211 -3.62 -13.60 18.31
C GLU A 211 -4.20 -12.67 17.25
N TRP A 212 -5.30 -13.05 16.67
CA TRP A 212 -6.12 -12.19 15.81
C TRP A 212 -7.57 -12.22 16.30
N LYS A 213 -8.00 -11.11 16.90
CA LYS A 213 -9.39 -10.90 17.30
C LYS A 213 -10.09 -10.06 16.25
N THR A 214 -10.96 -10.73 15.49
CA THR A 214 -11.67 -10.11 14.35
C THR A 214 -12.43 -8.86 14.77
N GLY A 215 -12.29 -7.80 14.00
CA GLY A 215 -12.90 -6.49 14.24
C GLY A 215 -12.21 -5.65 15.33
N GLU A 216 -11.22 -6.20 16.07
CA GLU A 216 -10.58 -5.49 17.17
C GLU A 216 -9.09 -5.27 16.97
N TYR A 217 -8.31 -6.36 16.83
CA TYR A 217 -6.85 -6.25 16.73
C TYR A 217 -6.16 -7.51 16.19
N ILE A 218 -4.90 -7.33 15.78
CA ILE A 218 -3.91 -8.39 15.63
C ILE A 218 -2.76 -8.11 16.60
N LEU A 219 -2.40 -9.11 17.41
CA LEU A 219 -1.23 -9.12 18.25
C LEU A 219 -0.15 -9.99 17.63
N LEU A 220 0.98 -9.36 17.33
CA LEU A 220 2.20 -10.04 16.91
C LEU A 220 3.17 -10.15 18.08
N GLU A 221 3.87 -11.27 18.18
CA GLU A 221 4.99 -11.46 19.13
C GLU A 221 6.29 -11.69 18.36
N ARG A 222 7.41 -11.29 18.97
CA ARG A 222 8.75 -11.48 18.40
C ARG A 222 9.01 -12.96 18.11
N ALA A 223 9.45 -13.26 16.90
CA ALA A 223 9.90 -14.58 16.53
C ALA A 223 11.28 -14.86 17.14
N GLU A 224 11.41 -16.00 17.84
CA GLU A 224 12.71 -16.46 18.34
C GLU A 224 13.56 -16.97 17.17
N GLY A 225 14.88 -16.76 17.28
CA GLY A 225 15.81 -17.24 16.25
C GLY A 225 15.75 -16.48 14.92
N TYR A 226 15.20 -15.24 14.92
CA TYR A 226 15.18 -14.42 13.72
C TYR A 226 16.58 -14.24 13.10
N TRP A 227 16.71 -14.46 11.82
CA TRP A 227 17.99 -14.59 11.10
C TRP A 227 18.89 -13.34 11.17
N ARG A 228 18.33 -12.14 11.42
CA ARG A 228 19.15 -10.91 11.63
C ARG A 228 19.78 -10.82 13.02
N GLY A 229 19.61 -11.82 13.85
CA GLY A 229 20.22 -11.93 15.16
C GLY A 229 19.30 -11.57 16.34
N PRO A 230 19.71 -11.95 17.56
CA PRO A 230 18.86 -11.90 18.76
C PRO A 230 18.52 -10.46 19.20
N GLN A 231 19.23 -9.44 18.70
CA GLN A 231 18.93 -8.04 18.97
C GLN A 231 17.74 -7.50 18.17
N TYR A 232 17.21 -8.28 17.24
CA TYR A 232 16.07 -7.90 16.38
C TYR A 232 14.92 -8.91 16.51
N PRO A 233 13.68 -8.40 16.44
CA PRO A 233 13.30 -6.99 16.58
C PRO A 233 13.47 -6.50 18.02
N LYS A 234 13.62 -5.19 18.21
CA LYS A 234 13.81 -4.60 19.56
C LYS A 234 12.53 -4.63 20.41
N ILE A 235 11.37 -4.53 19.76
CA ILE A 235 10.05 -4.54 20.40
C ILE A 235 9.58 -5.98 20.49
N LYS A 236 9.11 -6.42 21.66
CA LYS A 236 8.67 -7.80 21.85
C LYS A 236 7.30 -8.09 21.27
N GLN A 237 6.39 -7.13 21.35
CA GLN A 237 5.02 -7.30 20.84
C GLN A 237 4.54 -6.07 20.08
N LEU A 238 3.82 -6.28 18.97
CA LEU A 238 3.13 -5.27 18.22
C LEU A 238 1.63 -5.55 18.28
N LEU A 239 0.85 -4.61 18.80
CA LEU A 239 -0.61 -4.68 18.82
C LEU A 239 -1.18 -3.71 17.77
N PHE A 240 -1.73 -4.22 16.70
CA PHE A 240 -2.43 -3.44 15.68
C PHE A 240 -3.91 -3.38 16.02
N ARG A 241 -4.36 -2.25 16.61
CA ARG A 241 -5.79 -2.00 16.90
C ARG A 241 -6.47 -1.44 15.66
N PHE A 242 -7.61 -2.02 15.28
CA PHE A 242 -8.40 -1.55 14.13
C PHE A 242 -9.26 -0.38 14.55
N LEU A 243 -8.89 0.80 14.12
CA LEU A 243 -9.51 2.09 14.46
C LEU A 243 -9.88 2.81 13.17
N THR A 244 -11.00 2.42 12.58
CA THR A 244 -11.47 2.93 11.28
C THR A 244 -11.81 4.41 11.31
N ASN A 245 -12.31 4.92 12.45
CA ASN A 245 -12.63 6.32 12.62
C ASN A 245 -11.35 7.15 12.87
N THR A 246 -11.04 8.06 11.95
CA THR A 246 -9.86 8.92 12.00
C THR A 246 -9.78 9.78 13.27
N THR A 247 -10.90 10.39 13.69
CA THR A 247 -10.93 11.24 14.89
C THR A 247 -10.63 10.45 16.15
N THR A 248 -11.22 9.25 16.29
CA THR A 248 -10.95 8.35 17.41
C THR A 248 -9.47 7.95 17.42
N ARG A 249 -8.92 7.55 16.28
CA ARG A 249 -7.52 7.13 16.13
C ARG A 249 -6.55 8.25 16.55
N ILE A 250 -6.81 9.47 16.13
CA ILE A 250 -5.99 10.64 16.49
C ILE A 250 -6.13 11.00 17.98
N ASN A 251 -7.34 10.92 18.55
CA ASN A 251 -7.54 11.20 19.97
C ASN A 251 -6.81 10.18 20.86
N LEU A 252 -6.83 8.89 20.50
CA LEU A 252 -6.11 7.84 21.22
C LEU A 252 -4.59 8.02 21.10
N LEU A 253 -4.08 8.54 19.98
CA LEU A 253 -2.67 8.93 19.84
C LEU A 253 -2.31 10.09 20.76
N LYS A 254 -3.16 11.13 20.84
CA LYS A 254 -2.94 12.29 21.73
C LYS A 254 -3.00 11.92 23.22
N SER A 255 -3.87 10.98 23.61
CA SER A 255 -3.97 10.48 24.98
C SER A 255 -2.83 9.53 25.36
N GLY A 256 -2.11 8.98 24.36
CA GLY A 256 -1.06 7.99 24.56
C GLY A 256 -1.56 6.55 24.72
N GLU A 257 -2.86 6.30 24.48
CA GLU A 257 -3.43 4.93 24.46
C GLU A 257 -3.03 4.16 23.20
N VAL A 258 -2.62 4.89 22.15
CA VAL A 258 -2.00 4.39 20.94
C VAL A 258 -0.65 5.08 20.80
N HIS A 259 0.40 4.30 20.52
CA HIS A 259 1.78 4.81 20.48
C HIS A 259 2.21 5.27 19.09
N MET A 260 1.53 4.76 18.06
CA MET A 260 1.82 5.06 16.66
C MET A 260 0.53 5.00 15.85
N VAL A 261 0.40 5.88 14.88
CA VAL A 261 -0.66 5.86 13.87
C VAL A 261 -0.02 5.86 12.49
N ALA A 262 -0.41 4.91 11.65
CA ALA A 262 -0.07 4.92 10.24
C ALA A 262 -1.12 5.70 9.44
N LEU A 263 -0.74 6.25 8.27
CA LEU A 263 -1.64 6.90 7.33
C LEU A 263 -2.45 8.04 7.97
N VAL A 264 -1.73 9.03 8.53
CA VAL A 264 -2.35 10.24 9.08
C VAL A 264 -3.07 11.02 7.96
N ALA A 265 -4.34 11.39 8.21
CA ALA A 265 -5.10 12.22 7.29
C ALA A 265 -4.45 13.61 7.12
N TRP A 266 -4.44 14.13 5.88
CA TRP A 266 -3.74 15.36 5.50
C TRP A 266 -4.14 16.58 6.34
N ASP A 267 -5.43 16.73 6.65
CA ASP A 267 -6.01 17.80 7.44
C ASP A 267 -5.61 17.76 8.92
N LYS A 268 -5.01 16.66 9.39
CA LYS A 268 -4.51 16.50 10.77
C LYS A 268 -3.01 16.67 10.91
N VAL A 269 -2.28 16.75 9.80
CA VAL A 269 -0.81 16.80 9.81
C VAL A 269 -0.29 17.99 10.57
N ARG A 270 -0.74 19.23 10.28
CA ARG A 270 -0.27 20.46 10.96
C ARG A 270 -0.59 20.44 12.44
N GLU A 271 -1.78 19.99 12.82
CA GLU A 271 -2.17 19.88 14.21
C GLU A 271 -1.21 18.97 14.98
N LEU A 272 -0.92 17.79 14.45
CA LEU A 272 -0.04 16.81 15.09
C LEU A 272 1.43 17.25 15.10
N GLU A 273 1.91 17.91 14.05
CA GLU A 273 3.27 18.46 13.99
C GLU A 273 3.51 19.56 15.04
N SER A 274 2.47 20.31 15.41
CA SER A 274 2.56 21.34 16.47
C SER A 274 2.73 20.75 17.87
N MET A 275 2.49 19.44 18.07
CA MET A 275 2.55 18.79 19.36
C MET A 275 3.96 18.28 19.67
N ALA A 276 4.65 18.89 20.64
CA ALA A 276 6.02 18.52 21.03
C ALA A 276 6.17 17.07 21.52
N SER A 277 5.06 16.43 21.94
CA SER A 277 5.03 15.02 22.38
C SER A 277 5.00 14.00 21.24
N LEU A 278 4.74 14.45 20.01
CA LEU A 278 4.61 13.60 18.84
C LEU A 278 5.77 13.84 17.85
N ARG A 279 6.12 12.80 17.13
CA ARG A 279 7.07 12.86 16.03
C ARG A 279 6.37 12.41 14.74
N MET A 280 6.34 13.29 13.75
CA MET A 280 5.88 12.99 12.41
C MET A 280 7.03 12.40 11.58
N ASN A 281 6.83 11.21 11.01
CA ASN A 281 7.71 10.67 9.99
C ASN A 281 7.02 10.81 8.63
N ARG A 282 7.68 11.49 7.69
CA ARG A 282 7.20 11.66 6.32
C ARG A 282 7.99 10.75 5.39
N VAL A 283 7.28 9.95 4.62
CA VAL A 283 7.88 9.08 3.60
C VAL A 283 7.16 9.34 2.29
N VAL A 284 7.92 9.61 1.24
CA VAL A 284 7.37 9.70 -0.11
C VAL A 284 7.01 8.30 -0.56
N GLY A 285 5.74 8.10 -0.91
CA GLY A 285 5.26 6.83 -1.44
C GLY A 285 5.15 6.86 -2.96
N ASN A 286 4.88 5.71 -3.56
CA ASN A 286 4.64 5.56 -5.00
C ASN A 286 3.14 5.58 -5.36
N GLY A 287 2.27 5.87 -4.41
CA GLY A 287 0.83 6.02 -4.65
C GLY A 287 0.48 7.42 -5.16
N TYR A 288 -0.58 7.52 -5.93
CA TYR A 288 -1.13 8.80 -6.41
C TYR A 288 -2.66 8.75 -6.45
N GLU A 289 -3.29 9.91 -6.26
CA GLU A 289 -4.73 10.07 -6.46
C GLU A 289 -4.99 10.53 -7.89
N HIS A 290 -5.97 9.94 -8.53
CA HIS A 290 -6.32 10.23 -9.92
C HIS A 290 -7.81 10.03 -10.19
N VAL A 291 -8.27 10.54 -11.31
CA VAL A 291 -9.60 10.24 -11.87
C VAL A 291 -9.43 9.31 -13.05
N THR A 292 -10.04 8.15 -12.99
CA THR A 292 -10.10 7.21 -14.10
C THR A 292 -11.28 7.54 -14.99
N LEU A 293 -11.05 7.70 -16.29
CA LEU A 293 -12.07 8.00 -17.30
C LEU A 293 -12.47 6.70 -18.01
N ASN A 294 -13.67 6.18 -17.75
CA ASN A 294 -14.15 4.95 -18.38
C ASN A 294 -14.58 5.23 -19.83
N GLN A 295 -13.74 4.80 -20.76
CA GLN A 295 -13.94 5.04 -22.20
C GLN A 295 -14.98 4.10 -22.83
N LYS A 296 -15.33 3.00 -22.16
CA LYS A 296 -16.33 2.02 -22.63
C LYS A 296 -17.74 2.45 -22.31
N HIS A 297 -17.97 2.88 -21.06
CA HIS A 297 -19.30 3.24 -20.58
C HIS A 297 -19.68 4.68 -20.91
N PHE A 298 -18.71 5.57 -21.04
CA PHE A 298 -18.92 6.94 -21.49
C PHE A 298 -18.03 7.25 -22.70
N THR A 299 -18.54 6.96 -23.90
CA THR A 299 -17.81 7.07 -25.17
C THR A 299 -17.17 8.44 -25.45
N PRO A 300 -17.67 9.59 -24.96
CA PRO A 300 -16.94 10.85 -25.09
C PRO A 300 -15.53 10.82 -24.50
N PHE A 301 -15.28 9.99 -23.50
CA PHE A 301 -13.93 9.83 -22.93
C PHE A 301 -12.96 9.07 -23.87
N ALA A 302 -13.43 8.39 -24.89
CA ALA A 302 -12.56 7.82 -25.93
C ALA A 302 -11.90 8.92 -26.79
N GLU A 303 -12.52 10.11 -26.90
CA GLU A 303 -11.96 11.25 -27.61
C GLU A 303 -10.81 11.89 -26.83
N VAL A 304 -9.60 11.90 -27.39
CA VAL A 304 -8.40 12.47 -26.73
C VAL A 304 -8.62 13.94 -26.34
N LYS A 305 -9.22 14.74 -27.23
CA LYS A 305 -9.49 16.17 -26.98
C LYS A 305 -10.40 16.40 -25.78
N VAL A 306 -11.37 15.52 -25.54
CA VAL A 306 -12.26 15.60 -24.36
C VAL A 306 -11.46 15.35 -23.09
N ARG A 307 -10.61 14.31 -23.07
CA ARG A 307 -9.76 14.02 -21.90
C ARG A 307 -8.77 15.15 -21.62
N GLN A 308 -8.13 15.69 -22.67
CA GLN A 308 -7.21 16.83 -22.54
C GLN A 308 -7.94 18.09 -22.03
N ALA A 309 -9.15 18.33 -22.51
CA ALA A 309 -9.96 19.46 -22.04
C ALA A 309 -10.28 19.36 -20.57
N LEU A 310 -10.68 18.19 -20.08
CA LEU A 310 -10.94 17.97 -18.65
C LEU A 310 -9.67 18.12 -17.81
N ALA A 311 -8.51 17.70 -18.32
CA ALA A 311 -7.23 17.90 -17.65
C ALA A 311 -6.87 19.40 -17.54
N HIS A 312 -7.05 20.18 -18.60
CA HIS A 312 -6.83 21.64 -18.59
C HIS A 312 -7.86 22.41 -17.74
N ALA A 313 -9.05 21.85 -17.49
CA ALA A 313 -10.07 22.48 -16.66
C ALA A 313 -9.72 22.51 -15.17
N VAL A 314 -8.82 21.64 -14.71
CA VAL A 314 -8.55 21.45 -13.29
C VAL A 314 -7.29 22.20 -12.84
N ASN A 315 -7.44 23.14 -11.88
CA ASN A 315 -6.31 23.77 -11.22
C ASN A 315 -5.77 22.87 -10.10
N ARG A 316 -4.88 21.92 -10.47
CA ARG A 316 -4.33 20.95 -9.53
C ARG A 316 -3.49 21.59 -8.43
N ASP A 317 -2.74 22.66 -8.74
CA ASP A 317 -1.96 23.39 -7.75
C ASP A 317 -2.85 24.08 -6.70
N LEU A 318 -4.03 24.58 -7.14
CA LEU A 318 -5.00 25.15 -6.20
C LEU A 318 -5.56 24.05 -5.28
N LEU A 319 -5.93 22.89 -5.82
CA LEU A 319 -6.41 21.76 -5.02
C LEU A 319 -5.39 21.34 -3.98
N VAL A 320 -4.11 21.22 -4.38
CA VAL A 320 -3.02 20.89 -3.45
C VAL A 320 -2.93 21.93 -2.32
N ARG A 321 -2.96 23.22 -2.64
CA ARG A 321 -2.84 24.29 -1.62
C ARG A 321 -4.06 24.37 -0.71
N THR A 322 -5.27 24.21 -1.22
CA THR A 322 -6.50 24.53 -0.48
C THR A 322 -7.18 23.33 0.18
N ILE A 323 -7.05 22.14 -0.41
CA ILE A 323 -7.70 20.93 0.09
C ILE A 323 -6.68 19.98 0.72
N LEU A 324 -5.47 19.92 0.15
CA LEU A 324 -4.42 18.99 0.59
C LEU A 324 -3.35 19.69 1.44
N ASP A 325 -3.59 20.94 1.79
CA ASP A 325 -2.75 21.74 2.69
C ASP A 325 -1.26 21.83 2.28
N GLY A 326 -0.97 21.71 0.98
CA GLY A 326 0.39 21.69 0.45
C GLY A 326 1.19 20.42 0.81
N GLN A 327 0.54 19.37 1.28
CA GLN A 327 1.22 18.18 1.79
C GLN A 327 1.65 17.17 0.70
N VAL A 328 1.26 17.42 -0.53
CA VAL A 328 1.52 16.54 -1.69
C VAL A 328 1.99 17.34 -2.88
N GLU A 329 2.55 16.65 -3.87
CA GLU A 329 2.97 17.24 -5.14
C GLU A 329 2.05 16.81 -6.27
N VAL A 330 1.93 17.68 -7.29
CA VAL A 330 1.25 17.32 -8.54
C VAL A 330 2.14 16.41 -9.35
N VAL A 331 1.61 15.26 -9.75
CA VAL A 331 2.29 14.33 -10.67
C VAL A 331 1.61 14.33 -12.05
N ASN A 332 2.40 14.14 -13.10
CA ASN A 332 1.92 14.20 -14.48
C ASN A 332 1.79 12.83 -15.14
N GLY A 333 2.07 11.76 -14.42
CA GLY A 333 1.99 10.39 -14.92
C GLY A 333 1.82 9.36 -13.79
N PRO A 334 1.53 8.12 -14.13
CA PRO A 334 1.30 7.06 -13.16
C PRO A 334 2.60 6.54 -12.51
N ILE A 335 3.74 6.84 -13.13
CA ILE A 335 5.06 6.43 -12.60
C ILE A 335 5.60 7.57 -11.72
N GLN A 336 5.87 7.27 -10.47
CA GLN A 336 6.30 8.24 -9.47
C GLN A 336 7.80 8.57 -9.59
N PRO A 337 8.26 9.75 -9.16
CA PRO A 337 9.66 10.16 -9.24
C PRO A 337 10.67 9.21 -8.57
N LEU A 338 10.24 8.43 -7.58
CA LEU A 338 11.07 7.42 -6.92
C LEU A 338 11.30 6.15 -7.75
N SER A 339 10.53 5.94 -8.81
CA SER A 339 10.68 4.78 -9.68
C SER A 339 11.87 4.95 -10.62
N ALA A 340 12.64 3.88 -10.83
CA ALA A 340 13.68 3.85 -11.86
C ALA A 340 13.13 4.01 -13.29
N ALA A 341 11.82 3.78 -13.48
CA ALA A 341 11.13 3.96 -14.76
C ALA A 341 10.47 5.34 -14.90
N TYR A 342 10.76 6.29 -14.00
CA TYR A 342 10.20 7.63 -14.07
C TYR A 342 10.70 8.40 -15.28
N GLU A 343 9.75 8.92 -16.08
CA GLU A 343 10.03 9.80 -17.21
C GLU A 343 9.52 11.21 -16.88
N PRO A 344 10.42 12.18 -16.64
CA PRO A 344 10.02 13.56 -16.31
C PRO A 344 9.48 14.34 -17.52
N GLN A 345 9.78 13.91 -18.76
CA GLN A 345 9.42 14.62 -19.97
C GLN A 345 8.06 14.16 -20.55
N VAL A 346 7.13 13.75 -19.68
CA VAL A 346 5.76 13.42 -20.13
C VAL A 346 4.97 14.70 -20.46
N PRO A 347 4.02 14.64 -21.42
CA PRO A 347 3.14 15.78 -21.71
C PRO A 347 2.39 16.25 -20.46
N THR A 348 2.40 17.54 -20.22
CA THR A 348 1.70 18.16 -19.10
C THR A 348 0.48 18.93 -19.56
N TYR A 349 -0.58 18.92 -18.74
CA TYR A 349 -1.82 19.64 -19.00
C TYR A 349 -2.04 20.64 -17.85
N GLY A 350 -1.42 21.83 -17.98
CA GLY A 350 -1.58 22.92 -17.02
C GLY A 350 -3.00 23.47 -17.00
N PHE A 351 -3.37 24.13 -15.91
CA PHE A 351 -4.68 24.79 -15.79
C PHE A 351 -4.86 25.88 -16.88
N ASP A 352 -5.75 25.64 -17.80
CA ASP A 352 -6.13 26.55 -18.88
C ASP A 352 -7.60 26.31 -19.29
N PRO A 353 -8.57 26.94 -18.63
CA PRO A 353 -9.98 26.76 -18.96
C PRO A 353 -10.38 27.34 -20.33
N VAL A 354 -9.57 28.25 -20.91
CA VAL A 354 -9.79 28.76 -22.27
C VAL A 354 -9.45 27.64 -23.27
N ARG A 355 -8.28 27.02 -23.11
CA ARG A 355 -7.87 25.89 -23.94
C ARG A 355 -8.81 24.70 -23.78
N ALA A 356 -9.27 24.43 -22.56
CA ALA A 356 -10.26 23.38 -22.28
C ALA A 356 -11.54 23.57 -23.12
N ARG A 357 -12.10 24.77 -23.10
CA ARG A 357 -13.28 25.09 -23.89
C ARG A 357 -13.04 25.02 -25.41
N ALA A 358 -11.87 25.44 -25.87
CA ALA A 358 -11.47 25.32 -27.28
C ALA A 358 -11.40 23.86 -27.73
N LEU A 359 -10.73 22.99 -26.95
CA LEU A 359 -10.62 21.55 -27.21
C LEU A 359 -12.00 20.87 -27.29
N LEU A 360 -12.92 21.21 -26.39
CA LEU A 360 -14.28 20.68 -26.43
C LEU A 360 -15.00 21.13 -27.70
N THR A 361 -14.83 22.39 -28.10
CA THR A 361 -15.41 22.90 -29.37
C THR A 361 -14.80 22.21 -30.60
N GLU A 362 -13.49 22.03 -30.64
CA GLU A 362 -12.79 21.27 -31.69
C GLU A 362 -13.24 19.80 -31.74
N ALA A 363 -13.68 19.23 -30.62
CA ALA A 363 -14.26 17.89 -30.56
C ALA A 363 -15.77 17.85 -30.95
N GLY A 364 -16.35 18.98 -31.32
CA GLY A 364 -17.76 19.09 -31.73
C GLY A 364 -18.74 19.30 -30.56
N TRP A 365 -18.25 19.52 -29.35
CA TRP A 365 -19.07 19.81 -28.17
C TRP A 365 -19.36 21.32 -28.10
N VAL A 366 -20.56 21.75 -28.45
CA VAL A 366 -20.98 23.16 -28.48
C VAL A 366 -21.80 23.53 -27.21
N PRO A 367 -21.70 24.78 -26.70
CA PRO A 367 -22.48 25.22 -25.56
C PRO A 367 -23.99 25.09 -25.81
N GLY A 368 -24.71 24.51 -24.83
CA GLY A 368 -26.17 24.51 -24.79
C GLY A 368 -26.72 25.77 -24.11
N ALA A 369 -28.05 25.95 -24.10
CA ALA A 369 -28.73 27.08 -23.46
C ALA A 369 -28.50 27.13 -21.93
N ASP A 370 -28.25 25.99 -21.33
CA ASP A 370 -27.95 25.81 -19.90
C ASP A 370 -26.44 25.82 -19.58
N SER A 371 -25.61 26.30 -20.52
CA SER A 371 -24.14 26.31 -20.47
C SER A 371 -23.48 24.93 -20.52
N ILE A 372 -24.23 23.85 -20.47
CA ILE A 372 -23.68 22.49 -20.62
C ILE A 372 -23.57 22.14 -22.11
N ARG A 373 -22.42 21.66 -22.50
CA ARG A 373 -22.08 21.35 -23.87
C ARG A 373 -22.85 20.14 -24.40
N ARG A 374 -23.15 20.18 -25.69
CA ARG A 374 -23.88 19.12 -26.38
C ARG A 374 -23.18 18.78 -27.70
N LYS A 375 -23.27 17.49 -28.05
CA LYS A 375 -22.85 16.96 -29.36
C LYS A 375 -23.91 15.97 -29.82
N ASP A 376 -24.43 16.10 -31.01
CA ASP A 376 -25.49 15.25 -31.57
C ASP A 376 -26.69 15.09 -30.62
N GLY A 377 -27.12 16.20 -30.02
CA GLY A 377 -28.22 16.25 -29.04
C GLY A 377 -27.92 15.72 -27.66
N LYS A 378 -26.80 15.03 -27.45
CA LYS A 378 -26.38 14.45 -26.16
C LYS A 378 -25.64 15.48 -25.31
N ARG A 379 -25.91 15.52 -24.00
CA ARG A 379 -25.20 16.35 -23.04
C ARG A 379 -23.83 15.75 -22.71
N LEU A 380 -22.85 16.61 -22.46
CA LEU A 380 -21.58 16.20 -21.86
C LEU A 380 -21.79 16.07 -20.34
N ALA A 381 -22.44 14.98 -19.94
CA ALA A 381 -22.84 14.74 -18.55
C ALA A 381 -22.46 13.32 -18.12
N PHE A 382 -21.83 13.19 -16.96
CA PHE A 382 -21.33 11.92 -16.43
C PHE A 382 -21.33 11.91 -14.90
N THR A 383 -21.11 10.74 -14.31
CA THR A 383 -21.05 10.55 -12.85
C THR A 383 -19.63 10.18 -12.43
N LEU A 384 -19.11 10.87 -11.43
CA LEU A 384 -17.92 10.45 -10.67
C LEU A 384 -18.38 9.61 -9.49
N ILE A 385 -17.85 8.40 -9.37
CA ILE A 385 -17.99 7.58 -8.16
C ILE A 385 -16.74 7.73 -7.30
N THR A 386 -16.92 7.86 -5.98
CA THR A 386 -15.82 7.90 -5.02
C THR A 386 -16.25 7.27 -3.71
N GLN A 387 -15.28 6.88 -2.88
CA GLN A 387 -15.56 6.24 -1.59
C GLN A 387 -16.08 7.24 -0.57
N SER A 388 -17.17 6.88 0.09
CA SER A 388 -17.74 7.65 1.21
C SER A 388 -16.84 7.60 2.45
N GLY A 389 -16.93 8.66 3.27
CA GLY A 389 -16.16 8.75 4.52
C GLY A 389 -14.73 9.25 4.38
N PHE A 390 -14.30 9.60 3.15
CA PHE A 390 -13.02 10.22 2.87
C PHE A 390 -13.22 11.70 2.52
N ALA A 391 -13.30 12.56 3.54
CA ALA A 391 -13.62 13.98 3.40
C ALA A 391 -12.76 14.69 2.33
N ILE A 392 -11.48 14.34 2.22
CA ILE A 392 -10.58 14.91 1.22
C ILE A 392 -11.05 14.54 -0.20
N ARG A 393 -11.37 13.28 -0.48
CA ARG A 393 -11.86 12.87 -1.79
C ARG A 393 -13.20 13.49 -2.13
N GLU A 394 -14.07 13.64 -1.12
CA GLU A 394 -15.37 14.32 -1.27
C GLU A 394 -15.16 15.79 -1.63
N ASN A 395 -14.28 16.51 -0.93
CA ASN A 395 -13.94 17.90 -1.22
C ASN A 395 -13.29 18.08 -2.59
N VAL A 396 -12.36 17.22 -2.96
CA VAL A 396 -11.75 17.22 -4.31
C VAL A 396 -12.81 16.98 -5.36
N SER A 397 -13.75 16.04 -5.15
CA SER A 397 -14.84 15.76 -6.09
C SER A 397 -15.74 16.98 -6.32
N GLN A 398 -16.06 17.73 -5.27
CA GLN A 398 -16.83 18.98 -5.40
C GLN A 398 -16.06 20.05 -6.20
N ALA A 399 -14.76 20.19 -5.95
CA ALA A 399 -13.93 21.12 -6.71
C ALA A 399 -13.82 20.73 -8.20
N LEU A 400 -13.71 19.42 -8.50
CA LEU A 400 -13.74 18.92 -9.87
C LEU A 400 -15.10 19.17 -10.54
N GLN A 401 -16.21 18.98 -9.80
CA GLN A 401 -17.56 19.26 -10.30
C GLN A 401 -17.68 20.71 -10.77
N GLN A 402 -17.20 21.66 -9.96
CA GLN A 402 -17.20 23.07 -10.33
C GLN A 402 -16.28 23.35 -11.54
N ALA A 403 -15.05 22.83 -11.51
CA ALA A 403 -14.08 23.03 -12.59
C ALA A 403 -14.60 22.52 -13.95
N PHE A 404 -15.27 21.37 -13.96
CA PHE A 404 -15.87 20.83 -15.18
C PHE A 404 -17.09 21.62 -15.64
N ARG A 405 -17.93 22.09 -14.71
CA ARG A 405 -19.05 22.96 -15.01
C ARG A 405 -18.61 24.25 -15.69
N ASP A 406 -17.50 24.85 -15.24
CA ASP A 406 -16.94 26.11 -15.79
C ASP A 406 -16.51 25.98 -17.27
N VAL A 407 -16.27 24.78 -17.73
CA VAL A 407 -15.93 24.50 -19.15
C VAL A 407 -17.10 23.85 -19.93
N GLY A 408 -18.24 23.66 -19.26
CA GLY A 408 -19.49 23.16 -19.87
C GLY A 408 -19.67 21.64 -19.84
N ALA A 409 -19.00 20.95 -18.91
CA ALA A 409 -19.26 19.53 -18.61
C ALA A 409 -20.00 19.40 -17.29
N GLU A 410 -21.04 18.56 -17.26
CA GLU A 410 -21.82 18.29 -16.06
C GLU A 410 -21.34 17.02 -15.40
N MET A 411 -20.88 17.12 -14.14
CA MET A 411 -20.47 15.96 -13.36
C MET A 411 -21.33 15.85 -12.11
N THR A 412 -21.94 14.70 -11.87
CA THR A 412 -22.57 14.33 -10.60
C THR A 412 -21.59 13.52 -9.77
N VAL A 413 -21.62 13.69 -8.44
CA VAL A 413 -20.81 12.90 -7.51
C VAL A 413 -21.71 11.87 -6.84
N LYS A 414 -21.30 10.60 -6.87
CA LYS A 414 -21.96 9.49 -6.19
C LYS A 414 -20.99 8.87 -5.20
N LEU A 415 -21.35 8.86 -3.92
CA LEU A 415 -20.58 8.24 -2.85
C LEU A 415 -20.98 6.78 -2.70
N LEU A 416 -20.00 5.88 -2.66
CA LEU A 416 -20.17 4.44 -2.48
C LEU A 416 -19.37 3.97 -1.27
N ASP A 417 -19.81 2.91 -0.61
CA ASP A 417 -18.99 2.24 0.40
C ASP A 417 -17.77 1.54 -0.22
N GLY A 418 -16.76 1.21 0.61
CA GLY A 418 -15.48 0.68 0.14
C GLY A 418 -15.60 -0.65 -0.60
N THR A 419 -16.51 -1.53 -0.19
CA THR A 419 -16.72 -2.84 -0.84
C THR A 419 -17.35 -2.67 -2.20
N THR A 420 -18.40 -1.85 -2.28
CA THR A 420 -19.11 -1.58 -3.54
C THR A 420 -18.20 -0.90 -4.55
N ILE A 421 -17.42 0.12 -4.15
CA ILE A 421 -16.51 0.81 -5.10
C ILE A 421 -15.41 -0.11 -5.61
N SER A 422 -14.86 -0.98 -4.77
CA SER A 422 -13.87 -1.97 -5.20
C SER A 422 -14.45 -2.94 -6.21
N SER A 423 -15.63 -3.48 -5.96
CA SER A 423 -16.32 -4.39 -6.89
C SER A 423 -16.58 -3.73 -8.24
N VAL A 424 -17.15 -2.53 -8.25
CA VAL A 424 -17.44 -1.77 -9.48
C VAL A 424 -16.16 -1.46 -10.26
N TRP A 425 -15.08 -1.11 -9.56
CA TRP A 425 -13.76 -0.87 -10.15
C TRP A 425 -13.18 -2.11 -10.82
N PHE A 426 -13.12 -3.25 -10.12
CA PHE A 426 -12.56 -4.49 -10.66
C PHE A 426 -13.37 -5.03 -11.85
N MET A 427 -14.69 -4.88 -11.83
CA MET A 427 -15.55 -5.25 -12.95
C MET A 427 -15.47 -4.26 -14.13
N GLY A 428 -14.90 -3.08 -13.94
CA GLY A 428 -14.89 -2.01 -14.92
C GLY A 428 -16.26 -1.40 -15.20
N ASP A 429 -17.20 -1.56 -14.26
CA ASP A 429 -18.60 -1.15 -14.39
C ASP A 429 -18.84 0.23 -13.72
N PHE A 430 -18.13 1.24 -14.20
CA PHE A 430 -18.21 2.62 -13.69
C PHE A 430 -18.20 3.66 -14.82
#